data_5f875c1aba55837444d9f092edf263cd
#
_entry.id   5f875c1aba55837444d9f092edf263cd
#
_cell.length_a   1.000
_cell.length_b   1.000
_cell.length_c   1.000
_cell.angle_alpha   90.00
_cell.angle_beta   90.00
_cell.angle_gamma   90.00
#
_symmetry.space_group_name_H-M   'P 1'
#
loop_
_entity.id
_entity.type
_entity.pdbx_description
1 polymer ?
#
loop_
_entity_poly.entity_id
_entity_poly.type
_entity_poly.pdbx_seq_one_letter_code
_entity_poly.pdbx_strand_id
1 'polypeptide(L)'
;MMKSIILTLNDRAEGVTADGTRVPRALPGEEITLSKENQFKIVLPSKDRITPVCTHYKSCGGCSIQHVTQSFIKEWKSNVIKSCLSARGIETIIKPILTSEINSRRRVTLHGMKTKKSVTVGFFKKNTHELISTPSCELVDPEILSAFSLFEEITLLGATRKSIIEISVTVSKAGLDLNILNGKKLENQSIMKITALCENFNVARITWNEDLLANFLNPTIEFQGIAITPPPNAFLQATEEGQEILIENAMLSVFNSDKVIDLFSGCGTFTLPAAKRSEVLAIDKTKSMLSAIEQAWRETSGLKKVTSRSQDLFKEPVGKEELNSFDSAIIDPPRVGAEAQSRELAQSHIKRISSVSCNPKTFSRDAKILVDSGFKLDWVQPIDQFLWSSHIELVAQFSR
;
A
#
# COMPACT_ATOMS: atom_id res chain seq x y z
N MET A 1 -1.52 -40.17 -10.24
CA MET A 1 -1.28 -38.96 -9.41
C MET A 1 0.14 -39.02 -8.89
N MET A 2 0.91 -38.00 -9.14
CA MET A 2 2.30 -37.91 -8.66
C MET A 2 2.30 -37.39 -7.22
N LYS A 3 3.01 -38.04 -6.32
CA LYS A 3 3.24 -37.53 -4.96
C LYS A 3 4.41 -36.56 -5.00
N SER A 4 4.33 -35.47 -4.30
CA SER A 4 5.39 -34.46 -4.16
C SER A 4 5.34 -33.82 -2.79
N ILE A 5 6.47 -33.26 -2.35
CA ILE A 5 6.61 -32.50 -1.11
C ILE A 5 6.85 -31.04 -1.46
N ILE A 6 6.17 -30.15 -0.77
CA ILE A 6 6.43 -28.71 -0.86
C ILE A 6 7.67 -28.37 -0.04
N LEU A 7 8.68 -27.80 -0.69
CA LEU A 7 9.95 -27.47 -0.04
C LEU A 7 9.97 -26.06 0.54
N THR A 8 9.47 -25.07 -0.21
CA THR A 8 9.51 -23.66 0.17
C THR A 8 8.26 -22.91 -0.27
N LEU A 9 8.10 -21.67 0.20
CA LEU A 9 7.20 -20.69 -0.39
C LEU A 9 8.01 -19.69 -1.24
N ASN A 10 7.49 -19.39 -2.43
CA ASN A 10 8.00 -18.26 -3.21
C ASN A 10 7.47 -16.91 -2.67
N ASP A 11 7.92 -15.80 -3.26
CA ASP A 11 7.52 -14.42 -2.92
C ASP A 11 6.03 -14.10 -3.20
N ARG A 12 5.29 -15.01 -3.85
CA ARG A 12 3.84 -14.90 -4.08
C ARG A 12 3.02 -15.76 -3.12
N ALA A 13 3.66 -16.32 -2.10
CA ALA A 13 3.04 -17.28 -1.17
C ALA A 13 2.52 -18.56 -1.86
N GLU A 14 3.21 -19.02 -2.90
CA GLU A 14 2.91 -20.29 -3.55
C GLU A 14 3.95 -21.33 -3.11
N GLY A 15 3.50 -22.54 -2.76
CA GLY A 15 4.38 -23.66 -2.47
C GLY A 15 5.20 -24.08 -3.70
N VAL A 16 6.46 -24.44 -3.49
CA VAL A 16 7.36 -24.88 -4.56
C VAL A 16 7.88 -26.27 -4.26
N THR A 17 7.72 -27.19 -5.21
CA THR A 17 8.23 -28.57 -5.14
C THR A 17 9.69 -28.66 -5.60
N ALA A 18 10.33 -29.81 -5.47
CA ALA A 18 11.72 -30.02 -5.85
C ALA A 18 11.99 -29.82 -7.36
N ASP A 19 11.01 -30.10 -8.21
CA ASP A 19 11.08 -29.88 -9.66
C ASP A 19 10.70 -28.44 -10.08
N GLY A 20 10.44 -27.53 -9.11
CA GLY A 20 10.09 -26.15 -9.35
C GLY A 20 8.60 -25.91 -9.66
N THR A 21 7.75 -26.93 -9.58
CA THR A 21 6.30 -26.78 -9.75
C THR A 21 5.74 -25.87 -8.66
N ARG A 22 4.94 -24.85 -9.07
CA ARG A 22 4.28 -23.91 -8.16
C ARG A 22 2.88 -24.38 -7.83
N VAL A 23 2.58 -24.46 -6.55
CA VAL A 23 1.30 -24.95 -6.04
C VAL A 23 0.66 -23.88 -5.17
N PRO A 24 -0.40 -23.20 -5.64
CA PRO A 24 -1.09 -22.18 -4.86
C PRO A 24 -1.62 -22.75 -3.54
N ARG A 25 -1.47 -22.01 -2.44
CA ARG A 25 -1.98 -22.37 -1.12
C ARG A 25 -1.41 -23.65 -0.51
N ALA A 26 -0.34 -24.21 -1.05
CA ALA A 26 0.39 -25.30 -0.43
C ALA A 26 1.53 -24.73 0.44
N LEU A 27 1.85 -25.42 1.54
CA LEU A 27 2.80 -24.98 2.56
C LEU A 27 4.03 -25.88 2.61
N PRO A 28 5.19 -25.37 2.99
CA PRO A 28 6.39 -26.17 3.19
C PRO A 28 6.13 -27.34 4.15
N GLY A 29 6.68 -28.49 3.80
CA GLY A 29 6.51 -29.76 4.53
C GLY A 29 5.21 -30.51 4.22
N GLU A 30 4.30 -29.94 3.41
CA GLU A 30 3.10 -30.67 3.01
C GLU A 30 3.38 -31.72 1.94
N GLU A 31 2.82 -32.90 2.14
CA GLU A 31 2.74 -33.89 1.08
C GLU A 31 1.47 -33.66 0.26
N ILE A 32 1.64 -33.60 -1.05
CA ILE A 32 0.56 -33.38 -1.99
C ILE A 32 0.50 -34.45 -3.05
N THR A 33 -0.67 -34.66 -3.63
CA THR A 33 -0.83 -35.39 -4.89
C THR A 33 -1.26 -34.44 -5.98
N LEU A 34 -0.55 -34.48 -7.11
CA LEU A 34 -0.85 -33.66 -8.30
C LEU A 34 -1.58 -34.51 -9.34
N SER A 35 -2.66 -33.97 -9.90
CA SER A 35 -3.33 -34.51 -11.08
C SER A 35 -2.73 -33.96 -12.37
N LYS A 36 -3.06 -34.58 -13.52
CA LYS A 36 -2.63 -34.08 -14.84
C LYS A 36 -3.19 -32.69 -15.20
N GLU A 37 -4.24 -32.25 -14.50
CA GLU A 37 -4.90 -30.95 -14.70
C GLU A 37 -4.40 -29.87 -13.72
N ASN A 38 -3.23 -30.06 -13.12
CA ASN A 38 -2.65 -29.16 -12.10
C ASN A 38 -3.55 -28.96 -10.86
N GLN A 39 -4.52 -29.87 -10.64
CA GLN A 39 -5.26 -29.90 -9.39
C GLN A 39 -4.42 -30.65 -8.36
N PHE A 40 -4.41 -30.18 -7.13
CA PHE A 40 -3.67 -30.82 -6.05
C PHE A 40 -4.59 -31.16 -4.88
N LYS A 41 -4.21 -32.20 -4.17
CA LYS A 41 -4.82 -32.61 -2.89
C LYS A 41 -3.72 -32.72 -1.85
N ILE A 42 -3.91 -32.09 -0.69
CA ILE A 42 -3.02 -32.23 0.45
C ILE A 42 -3.28 -33.61 1.07
N VAL A 43 -2.23 -34.41 1.21
CA VAL A 43 -2.25 -35.73 1.81
C VAL A 43 -1.86 -35.64 3.29
N LEU A 44 -0.78 -34.90 3.57
CA LEU A 44 -0.31 -34.60 4.91
C LEU A 44 -0.20 -33.07 5.07
N PRO A 45 -1.02 -32.44 5.93
CA PRO A 45 -0.97 -31.01 6.13
C PRO A 45 0.22 -30.57 6.99
N SER A 46 0.70 -29.33 6.78
CA SER A 46 1.66 -28.68 7.66
C SER A 46 1.02 -28.38 9.02
N LYS A 47 1.84 -28.38 10.08
CA LYS A 47 1.44 -27.92 11.44
C LYS A 47 1.01 -26.45 11.46
N ASP A 48 1.49 -25.64 10.51
CA ASP A 48 1.18 -24.22 10.40
C ASP A 48 -0.09 -23.93 9.59
N ARG A 49 -0.77 -25.00 9.10
CA ARG A 49 -2.04 -24.85 8.39
C ARG A 49 -3.19 -24.64 9.36
N ILE A 50 -3.98 -23.58 9.09
CA ILE A 50 -5.20 -23.26 9.81
C ILE A 50 -6.40 -23.13 8.87
N THR A 51 -7.61 -23.14 9.42
CA THR A 51 -8.82 -22.82 8.68
C THR A 51 -8.90 -21.31 8.45
N PRO A 52 -9.05 -20.85 7.20
CA PRO A 52 -9.25 -19.41 6.91
C PRO A 52 -10.50 -18.86 7.60
N VAL A 53 -10.41 -17.64 8.11
CA VAL A 53 -11.54 -16.97 8.77
C VAL A 53 -12.59 -16.50 7.77
N CYS A 54 -12.17 -16.09 6.55
CA CYS A 54 -13.04 -15.57 5.53
C CYS A 54 -13.68 -16.70 4.69
N THR A 55 -15.01 -16.72 4.60
CA THR A 55 -15.78 -17.69 3.80
C THR A 55 -15.47 -17.59 2.30
N HIS A 56 -15.09 -16.40 1.83
CA HIS A 56 -14.76 -16.14 0.42
C HIS A 56 -13.29 -16.44 0.07
N TYR A 57 -12.45 -16.85 1.02
CA TYR A 57 -11.02 -17.06 0.80
C TYR A 57 -10.66 -17.95 -0.39
N LYS A 58 -11.48 -18.98 -0.64
CA LYS A 58 -11.24 -19.91 -1.76
C LYS A 58 -11.44 -19.27 -3.13
N SER A 59 -12.33 -18.30 -3.24
CA SER A 59 -12.74 -17.67 -4.51
C SER A 59 -12.24 -16.25 -4.69
N CYS A 60 -12.22 -15.43 -3.63
CA CYS A 60 -11.77 -14.04 -3.67
C CYS A 60 -10.28 -13.92 -3.96
N GLY A 61 -9.89 -12.92 -4.79
CA GLY A 61 -8.50 -12.62 -5.14
C GLY A 61 -7.76 -11.77 -4.11
N GLY A 62 -8.44 -11.23 -3.08
CA GLY A 62 -7.85 -10.25 -2.15
C GLY A 62 -6.83 -10.83 -1.17
N CYS A 63 -6.92 -12.12 -0.83
CA CYS A 63 -6.03 -12.79 0.13
C CYS A 63 -5.35 -14.00 -0.47
N SER A 64 -4.07 -14.21 -0.14
CA SER A 64 -3.28 -15.34 -0.62
C SER A 64 -2.91 -16.35 0.48
N ILE A 65 -2.88 -15.94 1.77
CA ILE A 65 -2.24 -16.73 2.83
C ILE A 65 -3.04 -16.79 4.15
N GLN A 66 -4.38 -16.69 4.12
CA GLN A 66 -5.22 -16.85 5.34
C GLN A 66 -5.21 -18.25 5.97
N HIS A 67 -4.73 -19.25 5.25
CA HIS A 67 -4.70 -20.65 5.68
C HIS A 67 -3.45 -21.00 6.49
N VAL A 68 -2.74 -19.99 7.00
CA VAL A 68 -1.44 -20.15 7.67
C VAL A 68 -1.42 -19.42 8.99
N THR A 69 -0.73 -19.96 9.99
CA THR A 69 -0.54 -19.31 11.28
C THR A 69 0.15 -17.96 11.14
N GLN A 70 -0.21 -17.01 11.98
CA GLN A 70 0.38 -15.65 11.95
C GLN A 70 1.89 -15.68 12.26
N SER A 71 2.35 -16.60 13.12
CA SER A 71 3.77 -16.78 13.42
C SER A 71 4.57 -17.17 12.17
N PHE A 72 4.05 -18.12 11.39
CA PHE A 72 4.68 -18.53 10.13
C PHE A 72 4.71 -17.37 9.11
N ILE A 73 3.61 -16.62 8.98
CA ILE A 73 3.54 -15.48 8.05
C ILE A 73 4.61 -14.44 8.41
N LYS A 74 4.75 -14.10 9.69
CA LYS A 74 5.76 -13.15 10.16
C LYS A 74 7.19 -13.60 9.83
N GLU A 75 7.49 -14.85 10.11
CA GLU A 75 8.80 -15.46 9.82
C GLU A 75 9.07 -15.50 8.30
N TRP A 76 8.10 -15.96 7.52
CA TRP A 76 8.22 -16.04 6.05
C TRP A 76 8.46 -14.66 5.43
N LYS A 77 7.69 -13.62 5.81
CA LYS A 77 7.86 -12.26 5.29
C LYS A 77 9.24 -11.69 5.66
N SER A 78 9.71 -11.89 6.88
CA SER A 78 11.06 -11.49 7.31
C SER A 78 12.15 -12.22 6.50
N ASN A 79 11.97 -13.52 6.25
CA ASN A 79 12.88 -14.33 5.45
C ASN A 79 12.93 -13.92 3.98
N VAL A 80 11.82 -13.44 3.40
CA VAL A 80 11.81 -12.86 2.03
C VAL A 80 12.75 -11.65 1.95
N ILE A 81 12.68 -10.73 2.91
CA ILE A 81 13.57 -9.56 2.95
C ILE A 81 15.02 -10.01 3.12
N LYS A 82 15.28 -10.89 4.09
CA LYS A 82 16.62 -11.42 4.36
C LYS A 82 17.22 -12.08 3.12
N SER A 83 16.47 -12.93 2.43
CA SER A 83 16.92 -13.60 1.21
C SER A 83 17.25 -12.62 0.09
N CYS A 84 16.44 -11.56 -0.11
CA CYS A 84 16.69 -10.54 -1.11
C CYS A 84 17.99 -9.76 -0.83
N LEU A 85 18.27 -9.44 0.44
CA LEU A 85 19.48 -8.74 0.85
C LEU A 85 20.72 -9.64 0.77
N SER A 86 20.63 -10.86 1.29
CA SER A 86 21.73 -11.85 1.27
C SER A 86 22.14 -12.22 -0.15
N ALA A 87 21.19 -12.32 -1.09
CA ALA A 87 21.47 -12.55 -2.51
C ALA A 87 22.33 -11.43 -3.16
N ARG A 88 22.44 -10.28 -2.48
CA ARG A 88 23.29 -9.14 -2.89
C ARG A 88 24.51 -8.91 -1.97
N GLY A 89 24.75 -9.85 -1.07
CA GLY A 89 25.87 -9.76 -0.13
C GLY A 89 25.66 -8.68 0.94
N ILE A 90 24.41 -8.32 1.27
CA ILE A 90 24.09 -7.34 2.30
C ILE A 90 23.62 -8.07 3.55
N GLU A 91 24.30 -7.81 4.66
CA GLU A 91 23.93 -8.26 5.99
C GLU A 91 23.52 -7.06 6.84
N THR A 92 22.41 -7.18 7.56
CA THR A 92 21.88 -6.13 8.43
C THR A 92 20.94 -6.70 9.49
N ILE A 93 20.59 -5.87 10.46
CA ILE A 93 19.57 -6.18 11.47
C ILE A 93 18.19 -6.07 10.83
N ILE A 94 17.44 -7.17 10.79
CA ILE A 94 16.02 -7.16 10.45
C ILE A 94 15.25 -7.21 11.77
N LYS A 95 14.56 -6.11 12.08
CA LYS A 95 13.73 -6.00 13.29
C LYS A 95 12.53 -6.94 13.22
N PRO A 96 11.91 -7.29 14.36
CA PRO A 96 10.66 -8.03 14.35
C PRO A 96 9.60 -7.32 13.53
N ILE A 97 8.85 -8.08 12.71
CA ILE A 97 7.80 -7.51 11.86
C ILE A 97 6.63 -6.99 12.70
N LEU A 98 6.18 -5.79 12.41
CA LEU A 98 4.97 -5.18 12.98
C LEU A 98 3.81 -5.43 12.02
N THR A 99 2.65 -5.79 12.56
CA THR A 99 1.51 -6.26 11.76
C THR A 99 0.27 -5.47 12.15
N SER A 100 -0.44 -4.91 11.18
CA SER A 100 -1.73 -4.27 11.39
C SER A 100 -2.82 -5.29 11.77
N GLU A 101 -3.85 -4.82 12.46
CA GLU A 101 -4.97 -5.64 12.91
C GLU A 101 -5.94 -5.99 11.76
N ILE A 102 -6.83 -6.95 12.02
CA ILE A 102 -8.00 -7.19 11.16
C ILE A 102 -8.92 -5.96 11.17
N ASN A 103 -9.75 -5.82 10.13
CA ASN A 103 -10.71 -4.70 10.01
C ASN A 103 -10.07 -3.29 10.09
N SER A 104 -8.78 -3.18 9.79
CA SER A 104 -8.02 -1.92 9.86
C SER A 104 -7.75 -1.29 8.49
N ARG A 105 -8.13 -1.97 7.40
CA ARG A 105 -7.88 -1.49 6.04
C ARG A 105 -8.81 -0.36 5.67
N ARG A 106 -8.33 0.87 5.84
CA ARG A 106 -9.09 2.11 5.61
C ARG A 106 -9.21 2.55 4.14
N ARG A 107 -8.49 1.89 3.22
CA ARG A 107 -8.53 2.21 1.80
C ARG A 107 -8.71 0.95 0.96
N VAL A 108 -9.76 0.94 0.12
CA VAL A 108 -10.07 -0.19 -0.77
C VAL A 108 -10.56 0.32 -2.12
N THR A 109 -10.40 -0.51 -3.15
CA THR A 109 -11.11 -0.35 -4.42
C THR A 109 -12.02 -1.54 -4.60
N LEU A 110 -13.31 -1.29 -4.53
CA LEU A 110 -14.37 -2.23 -4.85
C LEU A 110 -14.75 -2.07 -6.32
N HIS A 111 -15.35 -3.10 -6.87
CA HIS A 111 -15.86 -3.08 -8.24
C HIS A 111 -17.37 -3.35 -8.23
N GLY A 112 -18.10 -2.59 -9.04
CA GLY A 112 -19.55 -2.70 -9.16
C GLY A 112 -19.97 -3.13 -10.57
N MET A 113 -20.79 -4.16 -10.67
CA MET A 113 -21.36 -4.67 -11.91
C MET A 113 -22.88 -4.79 -11.82
N LYS A 114 -23.56 -4.43 -12.91
CA LYS A 114 -25.02 -4.47 -13.03
C LYS A 114 -25.44 -5.45 -14.11
N THR A 115 -26.42 -6.29 -13.80
CA THR A 115 -27.12 -7.15 -14.76
C THR A 115 -28.57 -6.69 -14.94
N LYS A 116 -29.39 -7.45 -15.70
CA LYS A 116 -30.85 -7.17 -15.78
C LYS A 116 -31.58 -7.37 -14.46
N LYS A 117 -31.07 -8.25 -13.58
CA LYS A 117 -31.79 -8.72 -12.40
C LYS A 117 -31.08 -8.39 -11.07
N SER A 118 -29.81 -8.05 -11.11
CA SER A 118 -28.99 -7.90 -9.90
C SER A 118 -27.89 -6.88 -10.07
N VAL A 119 -27.39 -6.42 -8.93
CA VAL A 119 -26.13 -5.67 -8.78
C VAL A 119 -25.18 -6.52 -7.96
N THR A 120 -23.90 -6.46 -8.27
CA THR A 120 -22.86 -7.12 -7.50
C THR A 120 -21.76 -6.11 -7.24
N VAL A 121 -21.41 -5.90 -5.96
CA VAL A 121 -20.29 -5.06 -5.52
C VAL A 121 -19.31 -5.92 -4.73
N GLY A 122 -18.03 -5.75 -4.96
CA GLY A 122 -16.99 -6.48 -4.22
C GLY A 122 -15.68 -6.59 -4.96
N PHE A 123 -14.98 -7.70 -4.77
CA PHE A 123 -13.67 -7.95 -5.38
C PHE A 123 -13.76 -8.95 -6.53
N PHE A 124 -12.75 -8.94 -7.39
CA PHE A 124 -12.60 -9.99 -8.40
C PHE A 124 -12.26 -11.35 -7.77
N LYS A 125 -12.83 -12.40 -8.34
CA LYS A 125 -12.36 -13.77 -8.08
C LYS A 125 -10.91 -13.91 -8.55
N LYS A 126 -10.17 -14.77 -7.88
CA LYS A 126 -8.75 -15.01 -8.17
C LYS A 126 -8.53 -15.38 -9.64
N ASN A 127 -7.66 -14.63 -10.32
CA ASN A 127 -7.28 -14.81 -11.72
C ASN A 127 -8.45 -14.75 -12.73
N THR A 128 -9.51 -14.04 -12.42
CA THR A 128 -10.66 -13.84 -13.32
C THR A 128 -11.12 -12.38 -13.31
N HIS A 129 -12.05 -12.06 -14.21
CA HIS A 129 -12.79 -10.79 -14.20
C HIS A 129 -14.22 -10.94 -13.63
N GLU A 130 -14.51 -12.05 -12.95
CA GLU A 130 -15.78 -12.24 -12.28
C GLU A 130 -15.77 -11.59 -10.89
N LEU A 131 -16.84 -10.87 -10.56
CA LEU A 131 -16.99 -10.27 -9.24
C LEU A 131 -17.62 -11.25 -8.26
N ILE A 132 -17.20 -11.12 -7.01
CA ILE A 132 -17.83 -11.76 -5.86
C ILE A 132 -18.22 -10.68 -4.85
N SER A 133 -19.46 -10.74 -4.36
CA SER A 133 -19.93 -9.83 -3.32
C SER A 133 -19.21 -10.13 -2.00
N THR A 134 -18.70 -9.08 -1.36
CA THR A 134 -17.88 -9.21 -0.13
C THR A 134 -18.30 -8.18 0.93
N PRO A 135 -19.58 -8.14 1.36
CA PRO A 135 -20.07 -7.19 2.36
C PRO A 135 -19.50 -7.43 3.77
N SER A 136 -18.86 -8.57 3.99
CA SER A 136 -18.29 -8.98 5.29
C SER A 136 -16.81 -9.33 5.16
N CYS A 137 -16.00 -8.42 4.61
CA CYS A 137 -14.57 -8.64 4.44
C CYS A 137 -13.82 -8.39 5.76
N GLU A 138 -13.12 -9.40 6.28
CA GLU A 138 -12.35 -9.34 7.53
C GLU A 138 -11.13 -8.39 7.51
N LEU A 139 -10.77 -7.82 6.35
CA LEU A 139 -9.67 -6.86 6.23
C LEU A 139 -10.14 -5.41 6.29
N VAL A 140 -11.32 -5.16 5.74
CA VAL A 140 -11.83 -3.82 5.43
C VAL A 140 -12.38 -3.18 6.69
N ASP A 141 -12.10 -1.89 6.85
CA ASP A 141 -12.65 -1.07 7.93
C ASP A 141 -14.18 -1.17 7.99
N PRO A 142 -14.78 -1.37 9.18
CA PRO A 142 -16.22 -1.49 9.36
C PRO A 142 -17.02 -0.31 8.82
N GLU A 143 -16.47 0.92 8.81
CA GLU A 143 -17.15 2.09 8.26
C GLU A 143 -17.40 1.92 6.75
N ILE A 144 -16.43 1.38 6.00
CA ILE A 144 -16.61 1.06 4.59
C ILE A 144 -17.67 -0.03 4.40
N LEU A 145 -17.64 -1.08 5.24
CA LEU A 145 -18.60 -2.18 5.14
C LEU A 145 -20.03 -1.73 5.45
N SER A 146 -20.21 -0.79 6.38
CA SER A 146 -21.52 -0.23 6.73
C SER A 146 -22.15 0.53 5.57
N ALA A 147 -21.35 1.07 4.65
CA ALA A 147 -21.81 1.78 3.46
C ALA A 147 -22.04 0.87 2.23
N PHE A 148 -22.05 -0.46 2.41
CA PHE A 148 -22.09 -1.38 1.28
C PHE A 148 -23.34 -1.22 0.41
N SER A 149 -24.50 -0.96 1.01
CA SER A 149 -25.73 -0.70 0.30
C SER A 149 -25.70 0.61 -0.52
N LEU A 150 -24.95 1.64 -0.08
CA LEU A 150 -24.68 2.83 -0.89
C LEU A 150 -23.92 2.46 -2.17
N PHE A 151 -22.91 1.60 -2.08
CA PHE A 151 -22.11 1.18 -3.24
C PHE A 151 -22.95 0.36 -4.24
N GLU A 152 -23.91 -0.41 -3.75
CA GLU A 152 -24.88 -1.11 -4.60
C GLU A 152 -25.79 -0.13 -5.34
N GLU A 153 -26.33 0.90 -4.68
CA GLU A 153 -27.15 1.94 -5.30
C GLU A 153 -26.36 2.79 -6.30
N ILE A 154 -25.11 3.18 -5.96
CA ILE A 154 -24.18 3.86 -6.89
C ILE A 154 -23.97 2.99 -8.14
N THR A 155 -23.77 1.70 -7.97
CA THR A 155 -23.60 0.76 -9.08
C THR A 155 -24.88 0.62 -9.92
N LEU A 156 -26.03 0.54 -9.28
CA LEU A 156 -27.33 0.46 -9.95
C LEU A 156 -27.57 1.69 -10.84
N LEU A 157 -27.27 2.87 -10.35
CA LEU A 157 -27.49 4.15 -11.03
C LEU A 157 -26.40 4.44 -12.08
N GLY A 158 -25.15 4.10 -11.77
CA GLY A 158 -23.98 4.53 -12.52
C GLY A 158 -23.36 3.52 -13.47
N ALA A 159 -23.53 2.22 -13.24
CA ALA A 159 -22.98 1.22 -14.15
C ALA A 159 -23.89 1.00 -15.38
N THR A 160 -23.29 0.56 -16.48
CA THR A 160 -24.00 -0.04 -17.61
C THR A 160 -23.96 -1.57 -17.48
N ARG A 161 -24.72 -2.29 -18.31
CA ARG A 161 -24.64 -3.77 -18.34
C ARG A 161 -23.35 -4.31 -18.95
N LYS A 162 -22.53 -3.44 -19.53
CA LYS A 162 -21.30 -3.79 -20.26
C LYS A 162 -20.05 -3.25 -19.57
N SER A 163 -20.20 -2.40 -18.54
CA SER A 163 -19.08 -1.80 -17.83
C SER A 163 -19.08 -2.22 -16.36
N ILE A 164 -17.88 -2.35 -15.82
CA ILE A 164 -17.63 -2.47 -14.39
C ILE A 164 -17.17 -1.11 -13.92
N ILE A 165 -17.81 -0.55 -12.90
CA ILE A 165 -17.34 0.69 -12.26
C ILE A 165 -16.33 0.34 -11.17
N GLU A 166 -15.39 1.25 -10.94
CA GLU A 166 -14.46 1.19 -9.83
C GLU A 166 -14.94 2.15 -8.74
N ILE A 167 -14.99 1.67 -7.51
CA ILE A 167 -15.41 2.41 -6.33
C ILE A 167 -14.21 2.41 -5.37
N SER A 168 -13.37 3.44 -5.45
CA SER A 168 -12.30 3.65 -4.49
C SER A 168 -12.86 4.37 -3.28
N VAL A 169 -12.65 3.79 -2.10
CA VAL A 169 -13.13 4.29 -0.82
C VAL A 169 -11.96 4.48 0.11
N THR A 170 -11.91 5.63 0.78
CA THR A 170 -10.95 5.91 1.85
C THR A 170 -11.71 6.40 3.07
N VAL A 171 -11.45 5.83 4.24
CA VAL A 171 -11.92 6.36 5.52
C VAL A 171 -11.08 7.57 5.90
N SER A 172 -11.73 8.69 6.15
CA SER A 172 -11.12 9.93 6.63
C SER A 172 -11.69 10.33 7.99
N LYS A 173 -11.09 11.30 8.66
CA LYS A 173 -11.63 11.82 9.93
C LYS A 173 -13.02 12.49 9.76
N ALA A 174 -13.37 12.90 8.55
CA ALA A 174 -14.63 13.57 8.24
C ALA A 174 -15.68 12.62 7.62
N GLY A 175 -15.36 11.33 7.45
CA GLY A 175 -16.20 10.34 6.79
C GLY A 175 -15.56 9.75 5.54
N LEU A 176 -16.36 9.06 4.74
CA LEU A 176 -15.88 8.36 3.55
C LEU A 176 -15.54 9.32 2.40
N ASP A 177 -14.36 9.13 1.81
CA ASP A 177 -13.95 9.78 0.56
C ASP A 177 -14.12 8.77 -0.59
N LEU A 178 -15.04 9.05 -1.50
CA LEU A 178 -15.42 8.17 -2.59
C LEU A 178 -14.91 8.69 -3.92
N ASN A 179 -14.24 7.83 -4.69
CA ASN A 179 -13.87 8.12 -6.07
C ASN A 179 -14.41 7.04 -7.00
N ILE A 180 -15.32 7.41 -7.89
CA ILE A 180 -15.99 6.50 -8.82
C ILE A 180 -15.39 6.69 -10.21
N LEU A 181 -14.91 5.60 -10.82
CA LEU A 181 -14.38 5.60 -12.19
C LEU A 181 -15.16 4.62 -13.08
N ASN A 182 -15.09 4.84 -14.39
CA ASN A 182 -15.76 4.05 -15.41
C ASN A 182 -17.29 4.07 -15.30
N GLY A 183 -17.85 5.07 -14.60
CA GLY A 183 -19.29 5.29 -14.52
C GLY A 183 -19.83 5.92 -15.82
N LYS A 184 -21.09 5.60 -16.16
CA LYS A 184 -21.78 6.32 -17.24
C LYS A 184 -21.99 7.78 -16.86
N LYS A 185 -22.22 8.64 -17.85
CA LYS A 185 -22.68 10.03 -17.59
C LYS A 185 -23.98 9.97 -16.79
N LEU A 186 -24.00 10.66 -15.66
CA LEU A 186 -25.19 10.73 -14.80
C LEU A 186 -26.19 11.78 -15.31
N GLU A 187 -27.47 11.46 -15.19
CA GLU A 187 -28.56 12.40 -15.34
C GLU A 187 -28.79 13.14 -14.02
N ASN A 188 -29.37 14.35 -14.06
CA ASN A 188 -29.60 15.17 -12.88
C ASN A 188 -30.34 14.42 -11.76
N GLN A 189 -31.35 13.62 -12.10
CA GLN A 189 -32.10 12.82 -11.13
C GLN A 189 -31.21 11.79 -10.43
N SER A 190 -30.28 11.15 -11.15
CA SER A 190 -29.32 10.21 -10.58
C SER A 190 -28.31 10.91 -9.69
N ILE A 191 -27.84 12.11 -10.07
CA ILE A 191 -26.95 12.94 -9.25
C ILE A 191 -27.65 13.27 -7.93
N MET A 192 -28.86 13.83 -7.98
CA MET A 192 -29.63 14.17 -6.77
C MET A 192 -29.83 12.95 -5.85
N LYS A 193 -30.17 11.79 -6.42
CA LYS A 193 -30.36 10.56 -5.64
C LYS A 193 -29.06 10.11 -4.98
N ILE A 194 -27.93 10.08 -5.71
CA ILE A 194 -26.63 9.69 -5.16
C ILE A 194 -26.21 10.66 -4.04
N THR A 195 -26.35 11.96 -4.27
CA THR A 195 -25.97 12.99 -3.29
C THR A 195 -26.79 12.83 -2.01
N ALA A 196 -28.11 12.68 -2.11
CA ALA A 196 -28.98 12.47 -0.94
C ALA A 196 -28.65 11.16 -0.18
N LEU A 197 -28.26 10.09 -0.90
CA LEU A 197 -27.81 8.86 -0.25
C LEU A 197 -26.48 9.06 0.49
N CYS A 198 -25.53 9.81 -0.07
CA CYS A 198 -24.22 10.07 0.55
C CYS A 198 -24.36 10.70 1.94
N GLU A 199 -25.34 11.58 2.15
CA GLU A 199 -25.60 12.21 3.46
C GLU A 199 -25.96 11.19 4.55
N ASN A 200 -26.66 10.10 4.18
CA ASN A 200 -27.06 9.05 5.13
C ASN A 200 -25.93 8.08 5.50
N PHE A 201 -24.82 8.08 4.76
CA PHE A 201 -23.70 7.14 4.93
C PHE A 201 -22.39 7.82 5.33
N ASN A 202 -22.45 8.99 5.94
CA ASN A 202 -21.26 9.73 6.40
C ASN A 202 -20.19 9.89 5.29
N VAL A 203 -20.63 10.23 4.08
CA VAL A 203 -19.72 10.51 2.97
C VAL A 203 -19.23 11.95 3.07
N ALA A 204 -17.91 12.15 3.16
CA ALA A 204 -17.30 13.48 3.19
C ALA A 204 -17.21 14.08 1.77
N ARG A 205 -16.82 13.27 0.79
CA ARG A 205 -16.64 13.69 -0.60
C ARG A 205 -16.98 12.55 -1.55
N ILE A 206 -17.53 12.88 -2.70
CA ILE A 206 -17.68 11.94 -3.82
C ILE A 206 -17.24 12.61 -5.13
N THR A 207 -16.40 11.90 -5.90
CA THR A 207 -16.01 12.26 -7.27
C THR A 207 -16.52 11.21 -8.24
N TRP A 208 -16.79 11.63 -9.49
CA TRP A 208 -17.34 10.80 -10.55
C TRP A 208 -16.56 11.00 -11.85
N ASN A 209 -15.83 10.00 -12.31
CA ASN A 209 -14.94 10.10 -13.47
C ASN A 209 -14.03 11.35 -13.42
N GLU A 210 -13.38 11.53 -12.26
CA GLU A 210 -12.46 12.65 -11.96
C GLU A 210 -13.14 14.00 -11.65
N ASP A 211 -14.43 14.18 -11.95
CA ASP A 211 -15.18 15.41 -11.61
C ASP A 211 -15.71 15.34 -10.17
N LEU A 212 -15.67 16.47 -9.47
CA LEU A 212 -16.30 16.59 -8.15
C LEU A 212 -17.82 16.53 -8.28
N LEU A 213 -18.44 15.49 -7.70
CA LEU A 213 -19.90 15.36 -7.68
C LEU A 213 -20.50 16.09 -6.47
N ALA A 214 -19.95 15.87 -5.28
CA ALA A 214 -20.33 16.56 -4.06
C ALA A 214 -19.17 16.59 -3.05
N ASN A 215 -19.10 17.65 -2.25
CA ASN A 215 -18.18 17.81 -1.14
C ASN A 215 -18.98 18.34 0.06
N PHE A 216 -19.25 17.47 1.03
CA PHE A 216 -19.99 17.82 2.24
C PHE A 216 -19.05 18.31 3.33
N LEU A 217 -17.89 17.62 3.47
CA LEU A 217 -16.80 17.96 4.38
C LEU A 217 -15.47 17.67 3.70
N ASN A 218 -14.40 18.30 4.13
CA ASN A 218 -13.08 17.99 3.62
C ASN A 218 -12.59 16.65 4.20
N PRO A 219 -12.30 15.62 3.36
CA PRO A 219 -11.81 14.33 3.83
C PRO A 219 -10.40 14.48 4.39
N THR A 220 -10.28 14.64 5.69
CA THR A 220 -9.03 14.92 6.37
C THR A 220 -8.35 13.64 6.85
N ILE A 221 -7.06 13.53 6.59
CA ILE A 221 -6.15 12.50 7.10
C ILE A 221 -5.14 13.17 8.03
N GLU A 222 -4.60 12.44 8.99
CA GLU A 222 -3.56 12.95 9.89
C GLU A 222 -2.24 12.22 9.70
N PHE A 223 -1.14 12.97 9.75
CA PHE A 223 0.24 12.48 9.80
C PHE A 223 0.88 12.98 11.09
N GLN A 224 0.90 12.15 12.12
CA GLN A 224 1.35 12.52 13.47
C GLN A 224 0.69 13.82 13.99
N GLY A 225 -0.64 13.92 13.88
CA GLY A 225 -1.41 15.06 14.35
C GLY A 225 -1.39 16.30 13.43
N ILE A 226 -0.79 16.19 12.24
CA ILE A 226 -0.87 17.22 11.20
C ILE A 226 -1.96 16.82 10.21
N ALA A 227 -3.00 17.63 10.14
CA ALA A 227 -4.15 17.38 9.27
C ALA A 227 -3.84 17.77 7.81
N ILE A 228 -4.26 16.93 6.88
CA ILE A 228 -4.19 17.19 5.45
C ILE A 228 -5.46 16.71 4.75
N THR A 229 -5.89 17.44 3.73
CA THR A 229 -6.96 17.01 2.80
C THR A 229 -6.31 16.49 1.52
N PRO A 230 -6.21 15.17 1.33
CA PRO A 230 -5.63 14.62 0.11
C PRO A 230 -6.49 14.94 -1.12
N PRO A 231 -5.89 15.08 -2.31
CA PRO A 231 -6.68 15.15 -3.54
C PRO A 231 -7.47 13.84 -3.75
N PRO A 232 -8.55 13.87 -4.54
CA PRO A 232 -9.31 12.66 -4.85
C PRO A 232 -8.41 11.54 -5.35
N ASN A 233 -8.66 10.30 -4.90
CA ASN A 233 -7.91 9.11 -5.27
C ASN A 233 -6.40 9.16 -4.96
N ALA A 234 -5.95 10.02 -4.06
CA ALA A 234 -4.55 10.05 -3.62
C ALA A 234 -4.12 8.69 -3.07
N PHE A 235 -2.86 8.34 -3.31
CA PHE A 235 -2.27 7.19 -2.63
C PHE A 235 -2.10 7.50 -1.14
N LEU A 236 -2.58 6.58 -0.30
CA LEU A 236 -2.39 6.58 1.15
C LEU A 236 -2.03 5.18 1.61
N GLN A 237 -1.35 5.06 2.73
CA GLN A 237 -1.04 3.79 3.35
C GLN A 237 -2.32 3.01 3.70
N ALA A 238 -2.27 1.68 3.57
CA ALA A 238 -3.47 0.83 3.63
C ALA A 238 -4.17 0.87 4.99
N THR A 239 -3.41 1.04 6.08
CA THR A 239 -3.90 1.13 7.45
C THR A 239 -3.33 2.38 8.13
N GLU A 240 -4.04 2.94 9.09
CA GLU A 240 -3.57 4.08 9.89
C GLU A 240 -2.39 3.66 10.76
N GLU A 241 -2.49 2.52 11.44
CA GLU A 241 -1.41 1.97 12.26
C GLU A 241 -0.13 1.72 11.45
N GLY A 242 -0.23 1.10 10.28
CA GLY A 242 0.93 0.88 9.39
C GLY A 242 1.58 2.18 8.94
N GLN A 243 0.78 3.21 8.69
CA GLN A 243 1.27 4.56 8.36
C GLN A 243 2.05 5.15 9.54
N GLU A 244 1.51 5.13 10.76
CA GLU A 244 2.20 5.68 11.93
C GLU A 244 3.53 4.96 12.19
N ILE A 245 3.56 3.63 12.08
CA ILE A 245 4.79 2.84 12.22
C ILE A 245 5.83 3.24 11.16
N LEU A 246 5.41 3.43 9.91
CA LEU A 246 6.30 3.89 8.84
C LEU A 246 6.88 5.26 9.14
N ILE A 247 6.02 6.22 9.54
CA ILE A 247 6.44 7.58 9.88
C ILE A 247 7.41 7.57 11.07
N GLU A 248 7.07 6.89 12.17
CA GLU A 248 7.93 6.82 13.35
C GLU A 248 9.34 6.32 13.01
N ASN A 249 9.43 5.19 12.28
CA ASN A 249 10.71 4.64 11.90
C ASN A 249 11.46 5.50 10.87
N ALA A 250 10.77 6.14 9.94
CA ALA A 250 11.40 7.05 8.99
C ALA A 250 11.98 8.28 9.70
N MET A 251 11.26 8.83 10.68
CA MET A 251 11.71 10.00 11.45
C MET A 251 12.97 9.70 12.28
N LEU A 252 13.22 8.45 12.72
CA LEU A 252 14.47 8.10 13.42
C LEU A 252 15.72 8.41 12.59
N SER A 253 15.62 8.23 11.27
CA SER A 253 16.76 8.46 10.36
C SER A 253 17.08 9.95 10.17
N VAL A 254 16.09 10.83 10.30
CA VAL A 254 16.21 12.27 9.99
C VAL A 254 16.15 13.17 11.23
N PHE A 255 16.09 12.59 12.42
CA PHE A 255 15.83 13.27 13.70
C PHE A 255 16.76 14.47 14.01
N ASN A 256 18.02 14.39 13.61
CA ASN A 256 19.05 15.41 13.88
C ASN A 256 19.45 16.16 12.59
N SER A 257 18.55 16.33 11.66
CA SER A 257 18.80 17.00 10.39
C SER A 257 18.13 18.37 10.38
N ASP A 258 18.86 19.41 9.97
CA ASP A 258 18.30 20.76 9.78
C ASP A 258 17.56 20.84 8.44
N LYS A 259 18.09 20.16 7.41
CA LYS A 259 17.53 20.14 6.06
C LYS A 259 17.32 18.73 5.55
N VAL A 260 16.09 18.42 5.18
CA VAL A 260 15.66 17.10 4.67
C VAL A 260 15.11 17.26 3.26
N ILE A 261 15.44 16.31 2.39
CA ILE A 261 14.78 16.15 1.10
C ILE A 261 13.87 14.91 1.15
N ASP A 262 12.60 15.07 0.76
CA ASP A 262 11.61 13.98 0.69
C ASP A 262 11.30 13.68 -0.79
N LEU A 263 11.80 12.54 -1.25
CA LEU A 263 11.75 12.07 -2.64
C LEU A 263 10.61 11.08 -2.83
N PHE A 264 9.75 11.33 -3.82
CA PHE A 264 8.46 10.66 -4.01
C PHE A 264 7.50 10.95 -2.83
N SER A 265 7.40 12.22 -2.46
CA SER A 265 6.74 12.66 -1.22
C SER A 265 5.23 12.38 -1.15
N GLY A 266 4.59 12.10 -2.30
CA GLY A 266 3.14 11.92 -2.37
C GLY A 266 2.39 13.11 -1.78
N CYS A 267 1.44 12.87 -0.90
CA CYS A 267 0.74 13.92 -0.17
C CYS A 267 1.38 14.27 1.19
N GLY A 268 2.68 13.99 1.38
CA GLY A 268 3.44 14.48 2.53
C GLY A 268 3.43 13.60 3.76
N THR A 269 3.24 12.31 3.60
CA THR A 269 3.26 11.32 4.69
C THR A 269 4.50 11.47 5.58
N PHE A 270 5.66 11.75 4.97
CA PHE A 270 6.91 11.96 5.69
C PHE A 270 7.32 13.44 5.73
N THR A 271 6.97 14.23 4.72
CA THR A 271 7.27 15.66 4.64
C THR A 271 6.76 16.42 5.86
N LEU A 272 5.46 16.28 6.18
CA LEU A 272 4.82 17.06 7.24
C LEU A 272 5.36 16.67 8.63
N PRO A 273 5.52 15.40 9.01
CA PRO A 273 6.18 15.01 10.26
C PRO A 273 7.63 15.49 10.37
N ALA A 274 8.42 15.43 9.28
CA ALA A 274 9.80 15.94 9.25
C ALA A 274 9.84 17.46 9.46
N ALA A 275 8.86 18.20 8.94
CA ALA A 275 8.76 19.64 9.08
C ALA A 275 8.55 20.14 10.53
N LYS A 276 8.23 19.25 11.48
CA LYS A 276 8.22 19.61 12.91
C LYS A 276 9.62 20.04 13.41
N ARG A 277 10.69 19.61 12.77
CA ARG A 277 12.07 19.83 13.22
C ARG A 277 13.00 20.39 12.14
N SER A 278 12.76 20.04 10.88
CA SER A 278 13.67 20.28 9.76
C SER A 278 13.02 21.16 8.68
N GLU A 279 13.80 21.93 7.95
CA GLU A 279 13.36 22.46 6.65
C GLU A 279 13.25 21.30 5.66
N VAL A 280 12.14 21.24 4.91
CA VAL A 280 11.90 20.10 4.00
C VAL A 280 11.66 20.60 2.57
N LEU A 281 12.36 19.97 1.61
CA LEU A 281 12.03 20.01 0.19
C LEU A 281 11.29 18.72 -0.19
N ALA A 282 10.00 18.84 -0.53
CA ALA A 282 9.17 17.75 -1.00
C ALA A 282 9.19 17.68 -2.53
N ILE A 283 9.47 16.52 -3.09
CA ILE A 283 9.48 16.31 -4.54
C ILE A 283 8.56 15.15 -4.91
N ASP A 284 7.60 15.44 -5.77
CA ASP A 284 6.70 14.45 -6.38
C ASP A 284 6.32 14.88 -7.79
N LYS A 285 5.88 13.94 -8.60
CA LYS A 285 5.38 14.22 -9.94
C LYS A 285 4.02 14.92 -9.94
N THR A 286 3.19 14.63 -8.93
CA THR A 286 1.77 14.96 -8.89
C THR A 286 1.53 16.32 -8.23
N LYS A 287 1.29 17.35 -9.02
CA LYS A 287 1.09 18.73 -8.52
C LYS A 287 -0.02 18.86 -7.48
N SER A 288 -1.14 18.13 -7.63
CA SER A 288 -2.25 18.21 -6.68
C SER A 288 -1.86 17.67 -5.28
N MET A 289 -0.97 16.67 -5.21
CA MET A 289 -0.44 16.18 -3.93
C MET A 289 0.47 17.20 -3.27
N LEU A 290 1.35 17.85 -4.05
CA LEU A 290 2.22 18.92 -3.54
C LEU A 290 1.42 20.14 -3.06
N SER A 291 0.35 20.53 -3.78
CA SER A 291 -0.55 21.59 -3.34
C SER A 291 -1.24 21.26 -2.02
N ALA A 292 -1.60 20.00 -1.78
CA ALA A 292 -2.16 19.57 -0.49
C ALA A 292 -1.12 19.68 0.65
N ILE A 293 0.15 19.34 0.40
CA ILE A 293 1.25 19.54 1.37
C ILE A 293 1.38 21.03 1.72
N GLU A 294 1.45 21.90 0.71
CA GLU A 294 1.61 23.33 0.91
C GLU A 294 0.43 23.94 1.69
N GLN A 295 -0.79 23.49 1.41
CA GLN A 295 -1.97 23.92 2.15
C GLN A 295 -1.89 23.47 3.61
N ALA A 296 -1.64 22.20 3.88
CA ALA A 296 -1.51 21.66 5.24
C ALA A 296 -0.40 22.36 6.03
N TRP A 297 0.74 22.65 5.39
CA TRP A 297 1.83 23.39 6.00
C TRP A 297 1.42 24.82 6.40
N ARG A 298 0.70 25.57 5.53
CA ARG A 298 0.23 26.94 5.84
C ARG A 298 -0.80 26.93 6.98
N GLU A 299 -1.63 25.90 7.07
CA GLU A 299 -2.69 25.77 8.08
C GLU A 299 -2.17 25.26 9.43
N THR A 300 -0.94 24.71 9.46
CA THR A 300 -0.36 24.13 10.69
C THR A 300 0.73 25.03 11.27
N SER A 301 0.50 25.55 12.47
CA SER A 301 1.50 26.36 13.17
C SER A 301 2.66 25.51 13.72
N GLY A 302 3.84 26.12 13.86
CA GLY A 302 5.01 25.50 14.49
C GLY A 302 5.84 24.59 13.59
N LEU A 303 5.48 24.42 12.32
CA LEU A 303 6.28 23.71 11.35
C LEU A 303 7.43 24.58 10.82
N LYS A 304 8.57 23.95 10.54
CA LYS A 304 9.66 24.56 9.78
C LYS A 304 9.25 24.76 8.32
N LYS A 305 10.07 25.44 7.56
CA LYS A 305 9.78 25.74 6.16
C LYS A 305 9.64 24.45 5.34
N VAL A 306 8.54 24.36 4.60
CA VAL A 306 8.31 23.34 3.58
C VAL A 306 8.29 24.03 2.22
N THR A 307 9.04 23.49 1.29
CA THR A 307 8.99 23.85 -0.13
C THR A 307 8.63 22.60 -0.93
N SER A 308 7.98 22.78 -2.06
CA SER A 308 7.62 21.67 -2.93
C SER A 308 8.08 21.90 -4.36
N ARG A 309 8.36 20.81 -5.08
CA ARG A 309 8.73 20.84 -6.50
C ARG A 309 8.14 19.67 -7.25
N SER A 310 7.42 19.98 -8.35
CA SER A 310 6.91 18.95 -9.24
C SER A 310 8.01 18.47 -10.18
N GLN A 311 8.41 17.19 -10.06
CA GLN A 311 9.47 16.57 -10.86
C GLN A 311 9.23 15.06 -11.01
N ASP A 312 9.42 14.54 -12.21
CA ASP A 312 9.36 13.09 -12.47
C ASP A 312 10.74 12.47 -12.18
N LEU A 313 10.94 11.99 -10.96
CA LEU A 313 12.22 11.44 -10.48
C LEU A 313 12.69 10.19 -11.24
N PHE A 314 11.84 9.55 -12.04
CA PHE A 314 12.26 8.46 -12.93
C PHE A 314 12.95 8.97 -14.20
N LYS A 315 12.55 10.16 -14.68
CA LYS A 315 13.13 10.79 -15.88
C LYS A 315 14.28 11.71 -15.52
N GLU A 316 14.12 12.41 -14.42
CA GLU A 316 15.04 13.45 -13.96
C GLU A 316 15.25 13.30 -12.46
N PRO A 317 16.19 12.44 -12.02
CA PRO A 317 16.55 12.34 -10.61
C PRO A 317 17.18 13.64 -10.11
N VAL A 318 17.05 13.93 -8.81
CA VAL A 318 17.76 15.04 -8.18
C VAL A 318 19.24 14.74 -8.18
N GLY A 319 20.03 15.61 -8.82
CA GLY A 319 21.47 15.43 -8.98
C GLY A 319 22.24 15.58 -7.65
N LYS A 320 23.38 14.95 -7.57
CA LYS A 320 24.25 14.93 -6.35
C LYS A 320 24.64 16.34 -5.89
N GLU A 321 24.83 17.28 -6.80
CA GLU A 321 25.22 18.66 -6.46
C GLU A 321 24.13 19.34 -5.61
N GLU A 322 22.85 19.16 -6.00
CA GLU A 322 21.72 19.67 -5.24
C GLU A 322 21.53 18.89 -3.93
N LEU A 323 21.63 17.56 -3.99
CA LEU A 323 21.55 16.70 -2.80
C LEU A 323 22.56 17.10 -1.71
N ASN A 324 23.71 17.65 -2.06
CA ASN A 324 24.75 18.12 -1.13
C ASN A 324 24.30 19.27 -0.23
N SER A 325 23.16 19.90 -0.52
CA SER A 325 22.56 20.95 0.32
C SER A 325 21.66 20.41 1.44
N PHE A 326 21.51 19.09 1.55
CA PHE A 326 20.67 18.43 2.54
C PHE A 326 21.50 17.53 3.47
N ASP A 327 21.07 17.44 4.74
CA ASP A 327 21.71 16.58 5.74
C ASP A 327 21.26 15.13 5.58
N SER A 328 19.99 14.93 5.22
CA SER A 328 19.38 13.62 5.05
C SER A 328 18.33 13.58 3.96
N ALA A 329 17.99 12.36 3.52
CA ALA A 329 16.94 12.09 2.56
C ALA A 329 15.94 11.08 3.10
N ILE A 330 14.68 11.27 2.72
CA ILE A 330 13.63 10.26 2.79
C ILE A 330 13.30 9.87 1.35
N ILE A 331 13.12 8.59 1.07
CA ILE A 331 12.77 8.10 -0.25
C ILE A 331 11.75 6.98 -0.16
N ASP A 332 10.54 7.19 -0.77
CA ASP A 332 9.43 6.21 -0.80
C ASP A 332 8.96 5.98 -2.25
N PRO A 333 9.74 5.27 -3.05
CA PRO A 333 9.43 5.05 -4.45
C PRO A 333 8.32 4.01 -4.66
N PRO A 334 7.62 4.03 -5.81
CA PRO A 334 6.73 2.95 -6.20
C PRO A 334 7.47 1.61 -6.34
N ARG A 335 6.71 0.53 -6.56
CA ARG A 335 7.18 -0.88 -6.60
C ARG A 335 8.40 -1.17 -7.49
N VAL A 336 8.65 -0.33 -8.48
CA VAL A 336 9.81 -0.46 -9.39
C VAL A 336 11.14 -0.03 -8.76
N GLY A 337 11.07 0.60 -7.56
CA GLY A 337 12.22 1.18 -6.87
C GLY A 337 12.68 2.48 -7.52
N ALA A 338 13.84 2.99 -7.13
CA ALA A 338 14.38 4.27 -7.59
C ALA A 338 15.89 4.16 -7.90
N GLU A 339 16.27 3.27 -8.82
CA GLU A 339 17.68 2.97 -9.12
C GLU A 339 18.48 4.23 -9.49
N ALA A 340 17.95 5.07 -10.40
CA ALA A 340 18.62 6.29 -10.84
C ALA A 340 18.82 7.26 -9.67
N GLN A 341 17.79 7.50 -8.86
CA GLN A 341 17.89 8.37 -7.69
C GLN A 341 18.84 7.81 -6.63
N SER A 342 18.88 6.49 -6.45
CA SER A 342 19.82 5.85 -5.53
C SER A 342 21.28 6.04 -5.97
N ARG A 343 21.56 6.10 -7.28
CA ARG A 343 22.91 6.41 -7.80
C ARG A 343 23.32 7.85 -7.50
N GLU A 344 22.42 8.81 -7.58
CA GLU A 344 22.67 10.20 -7.22
C GLU A 344 22.91 10.35 -5.70
N LEU A 345 22.05 9.70 -4.87
CA LEU A 345 22.22 9.66 -3.42
C LEU A 345 23.57 9.03 -3.03
N ALA A 346 23.97 7.98 -3.70
CA ALA A 346 25.26 7.30 -3.47
C ALA A 346 26.48 8.22 -3.66
N GLN A 347 26.41 9.16 -4.59
CA GLN A 347 27.47 10.10 -4.94
C GLN A 347 27.40 11.43 -4.17
N SER A 348 26.31 11.68 -3.44
CA SER A 348 26.07 12.93 -2.70
C SER A 348 26.85 12.95 -1.37
N HIS A 349 26.76 14.05 -0.63
CA HIS A 349 27.31 14.20 0.74
C HIS A 349 26.27 13.90 1.84
N ILE A 350 25.06 13.45 1.47
CA ILE A 350 24.02 13.05 2.43
C ILE A 350 24.59 11.96 3.37
N LYS A 351 24.35 12.14 4.67
CA LYS A 351 24.87 11.23 5.69
C LYS A 351 23.86 10.17 6.13
N ARG A 352 22.59 10.44 5.99
CA ARG A 352 21.51 9.54 6.45
C ARG A 352 20.40 9.46 5.42
N ILE A 353 19.89 8.27 5.20
CA ILE A 353 18.78 8.01 4.28
C ILE A 353 17.75 7.15 5.01
N SER A 354 16.49 7.58 5.02
CA SER A 354 15.36 6.75 5.33
C SER A 354 14.78 6.22 4.03
N SER A 355 14.84 4.92 3.81
CA SER A 355 14.30 4.28 2.60
C SER A 355 13.08 3.46 2.94
N VAL A 356 11.94 3.82 2.37
CA VAL A 356 10.68 3.08 2.45
C VAL A 356 10.52 2.27 1.16
N SER A 357 9.94 1.09 1.25
CA SER A 357 9.71 0.27 0.06
C SER A 357 8.62 -0.78 0.27
N CYS A 358 7.80 -0.99 -0.74
CA CYS A 358 6.81 -2.06 -0.82
C CYS A 358 7.28 -3.29 -1.64
N ASN A 359 8.56 -3.35 -1.99
CA ASN A 359 9.12 -4.45 -2.79
C ASN A 359 10.55 -4.80 -2.38
N PRO A 360 10.76 -5.89 -1.62
CA PRO A 360 12.09 -6.29 -1.14
C PRO A 360 13.13 -6.51 -2.26
N LYS A 361 12.70 -6.90 -3.47
CA LYS A 361 13.63 -7.15 -4.60
C LYS A 361 14.22 -5.86 -5.15
N THR A 362 13.37 -4.84 -5.38
CA THR A 362 13.86 -3.54 -5.86
C THR A 362 14.56 -2.79 -4.74
N PHE A 363 14.08 -2.90 -3.51
CA PHE A 363 14.79 -2.37 -2.34
C PHE A 363 16.21 -2.92 -2.23
N SER A 364 16.40 -4.24 -2.31
CA SER A 364 17.75 -4.83 -2.20
C SER A 364 18.69 -4.41 -3.34
N ARG A 365 18.15 -4.12 -4.55
CA ARG A 365 18.93 -3.55 -5.66
C ARG A 365 19.40 -2.14 -5.33
N ASP A 366 18.48 -1.29 -4.89
CA ASP A 366 18.76 0.10 -4.58
C ASP A 366 19.65 0.23 -3.35
N ALA A 367 19.44 -0.62 -2.34
CA ALA A 367 20.31 -0.74 -1.15
C ALA A 367 21.75 -1.13 -1.51
N LYS A 368 21.95 -2.03 -2.48
CA LYS A 368 23.30 -2.42 -2.93
C LYS A 368 24.07 -1.23 -3.50
N ILE A 369 23.42 -0.36 -4.27
CA ILE A 369 24.06 0.85 -4.81
C ILE A 369 24.54 1.76 -3.68
N LEU A 370 23.73 1.94 -2.64
CA LEU A 370 24.09 2.77 -1.49
C LEU A 370 25.23 2.13 -0.68
N VAL A 371 25.16 0.82 -0.41
CA VAL A 371 26.19 0.10 0.36
C VAL A 371 27.53 0.11 -0.38
N ASP A 372 27.54 -0.11 -1.69
CA ASP A 372 28.77 -0.08 -2.48
C ASP A 372 29.43 1.31 -2.52
N SER A 373 28.69 2.37 -2.22
CA SER A 373 29.20 3.74 -2.14
C SER A 373 29.64 4.16 -0.73
N GLY A 374 29.61 3.23 0.24
CA GLY A 374 30.08 3.46 1.61
C GLY A 374 29.00 3.73 2.64
N PHE A 375 27.71 3.66 2.28
CA PHE A 375 26.65 3.63 3.28
C PHE A 375 26.61 2.27 3.99
N LYS A 376 26.31 2.30 5.28
CA LYS A 376 25.94 1.14 6.06
C LYS A 376 24.43 1.05 6.10
N LEU A 377 23.85 -0.12 5.80
CA LEU A 377 22.47 -0.42 6.11
C LEU A 377 22.38 -0.80 7.59
N ASP A 378 21.92 0.11 8.42
CA ASP A 378 21.91 -0.05 9.87
C ASP A 378 20.88 -1.08 10.32
N TRP A 379 19.68 -0.96 9.82
CA TRP A 379 18.57 -1.87 10.12
C TRP A 379 17.43 -1.77 9.08
N VAL A 380 16.61 -2.80 9.06
CA VAL A 380 15.33 -2.84 8.31
C VAL A 380 14.21 -3.17 9.28
N GLN A 381 13.13 -2.37 9.28
CA GLN A 381 11.87 -2.64 9.97
C GLN A 381 10.82 -3.10 8.97
N PRO A 382 10.47 -4.38 8.95
CA PRO A 382 9.34 -4.88 8.15
C PRO A 382 8.00 -4.48 8.77
N ILE A 383 7.00 -4.17 7.91
CA ILE A 383 5.64 -3.84 8.32
C ILE A 383 4.66 -4.62 7.46
N ASP A 384 3.74 -5.33 8.11
CA ASP A 384 2.66 -6.07 7.46
C ASP A 384 1.33 -5.32 7.57
N GLN A 385 1.18 -4.25 6.78
CA GLN A 385 -0.11 -3.56 6.61
C GLN A 385 -1.02 -4.22 5.56
N PHE A 386 -0.55 -5.29 4.94
CA PHE A 386 -1.28 -6.09 3.94
C PHE A 386 -1.52 -7.49 4.48
N LEU A 387 -2.25 -7.56 5.59
CA LEU A 387 -2.56 -8.83 6.26
C LEU A 387 -3.07 -9.88 5.25
N TRP A 388 -2.59 -11.10 5.39
CA TRP A 388 -2.92 -12.25 4.54
C TRP A 388 -2.60 -12.09 3.04
N SER A 389 -1.78 -11.14 2.66
CA SER A 389 -1.22 -11.06 1.32
C SER A 389 0.29 -11.32 1.31
N SER A 390 0.86 -11.51 0.12
CA SER A 390 2.31 -11.63 -0.04
C SER A 390 3.05 -10.29 -0.04
N HIS A 391 2.34 -9.18 0.07
CA HIS A 391 2.94 -7.85 0.09
C HIS A 391 3.61 -7.57 1.43
N ILE A 392 4.72 -6.88 1.37
CA ILE A 392 5.53 -6.48 2.52
C ILE A 392 5.89 -5.02 2.32
N GLU A 393 5.69 -4.21 3.37
CA GLU A 393 6.29 -2.88 3.47
C GLU A 393 7.52 -2.97 4.36
N LEU A 394 8.45 -2.09 4.13
CA LEU A 394 9.62 -1.94 4.98
C LEU A 394 10.07 -0.49 5.03
N VAL A 395 10.69 -0.12 6.14
CA VAL A 395 11.49 1.10 6.25
C VAL A 395 12.88 0.71 6.73
N ALA A 396 13.89 1.35 6.15
CA ALA A 396 15.28 1.05 6.40
C ALA A 396 16.08 2.33 6.62
N GLN A 397 17.09 2.25 7.50
CA GLN A 397 18.01 3.34 7.76
C GLN A 397 19.37 3.03 7.16
N PHE A 398 19.91 4.02 6.43
CA PHE A 398 21.30 4.04 5.99
C PHE A 398 22.04 5.20 6.61
N SER A 399 23.32 4.97 6.98
CA SER A 399 24.21 6.00 7.52
C SER A 399 25.65 5.84 6.97
N ARG A 400 26.39 6.96 6.96
CA ARG A 400 27.84 6.98 6.66
C ARG A 400 28.53 8.13 7.36
#